data_9c5a9eb9e6c144dceb7ec0a92c4c3a7d
#
_entry.id   9c5a9eb9e6c144dceb7ec0a92c4c3a7d
#
_cell.length_a   1.000
_cell.length_b   1.000
_cell.length_c   1.000
_cell.angle_alpha   90.00
_cell.angle_beta   90.00
_cell.angle_gamma   90.00
#
_symmetry.space_group_name_H-M   'P 1'
#
loop_
_entity.id
_entity.type
_entity.pdbx_description
1 polymer ?
#
loop_
_entity_poly.entity_id
_entity_poly.type
_entity_poly.pdbx_seq_one_letter_code
_entity_poly.pdbx_strand_id
1 'polypeptide(L)'
;ADVQLWALGTMVPEAHALADKLAAETGLSVGVVNARFAKPIDATLLVEQARSAKLIVTLEDGAVTGGFGTGALETLAGHGVRTPIVRLGWPDRFVGHATDVKTLRAAHGLSPDQMLATVKAALK
;
A
#
# COMPACT_ATOMS: atom_id res chain seq x y z
N ALA A 1 -12.06 4.23 8.19
CA ALA A 1 -10.81 4.96 8.33
C ALA A 1 -10.59 5.91 7.15
N ASP A 2 -9.88 7.00 7.41
CA ASP A 2 -9.56 7.98 6.35
C ASP A 2 -8.59 7.40 5.33
N VAL A 3 -7.63 6.62 5.81
CA VAL A 3 -6.63 5.95 4.98
C VAL A 3 -6.68 4.46 5.28
N GLN A 4 -6.73 3.64 4.26
CA GLN A 4 -6.72 2.19 4.41
C GLN A 4 -5.47 1.62 3.75
N LEU A 5 -4.67 0.90 4.53
CA LEU A 5 -3.46 0.25 4.07
C LEU A 5 -3.75 -1.24 3.86
N TRP A 6 -3.56 -1.70 2.64
CA TRP A 6 -3.74 -3.11 2.27
C TRP A 6 -2.37 -3.72 2.04
N ALA A 7 -1.97 -4.61 2.92
CA ALA A 7 -0.61 -5.17 2.91
C ALA A 7 -0.63 -6.67 2.65
N LEU A 8 0.33 -7.12 1.86
CA LEU A 8 0.48 -8.51 1.48
C LEU A 8 1.87 -9.01 1.87
N GLY A 9 1.91 -10.21 2.44
CA GLY A 9 3.18 -10.87 2.75
C GLY A 9 3.99 -10.18 3.83
N THR A 10 5.28 -10.00 3.58
CA THR A 10 6.21 -9.43 4.54
C THR A 10 5.98 -7.94 4.80
N MET A 11 5.10 -7.31 4.03
CA MET A 11 4.80 -5.89 4.18
C MET A 11 3.77 -5.60 5.28
N VAL A 12 3.18 -6.62 5.90
CA VAL A 12 2.17 -6.39 6.96
C VAL A 12 2.76 -5.66 8.17
N PRO A 13 3.92 -6.05 8.73
CA PRO A 13 4.53 -5.28 9.81
C PRO A 13 4.88 -3.85 9.39
N GLU A 14 5.34 -3.67 8.16
CA GLU A 14 5.66 -2.35 7.62
C GLU A 14 4.41 -1.46 7.54
N ALA A 15 3.28 -2.05 7.16
CA ALA A 15 2.02 -1.32 7.11
C ALA A 15 1.58 -0.84 8.49
N HIS A 16 1.72 -1.67 9.51
CA HIS A 16 1.39 -1.27 10.88
C HIS A 16 2.27 -0.12 11.36
N ALA A 17 3.57 -0.17 11.08
CA ALA A 17 4.50 0.89 11.43
C ALA A 17 4.15 2.19 10.69
N LEU A 18 3.83 2.09 9.40
CA LEU A 18 3.42 3.24 8.60
C LEU A 18 2.12 3.85 9.12
N ALA A 19 1.16 3.00 9.49
CA ALA A 19 -0.12 3.46 10.03
C ALA A 19 0.08 4.28 11.31
N ASP A 20 0.91 3.80 12.22
CA ASP A 20 1.18 4.51 13.47
C ASP A 20 1.80 5.88 13.23
N LYS A 21 2.79 5.95 12.34
CA LYS A 21 3.44 7.21 12.00
C LYS A 21 2.51 8.18 11.30
N LEU A 22 1.74 7.67 10.36
CA LEU A 22 0.81 8.50 9.58
C LEU A 22 -0.28 9.08 10.48
N ALA A 23 -0.86 8.28 11.35
CA ALA A 23 -1.87 8.73 12.28
C ALA A 23 -1.31 9.78 13.23
N ALA A 24 -0.08 9.57 13.75
CA ALA A 24 0.56 10.51 14.66
C ALA A 24 0.85 11.86 13.99
N GLU A 25 1.26 11.85 12.73
CA GLU A 25 1.66 13.08 12.03
C GLU A 25 0.51 13.82 11.37
N THR A 26 -0.57 13.13 10.99
CA THR A 26 -1.67 13.76 10.26
C THR A 26 -2.96 13.88 11.07
N GLY A 27 -3.09 13.13 12.15
CA GLY A 27 -4.33 13.07 12.90
C GLY A 27 -5.44 12.28 12.22
N LEU A 28 -5.18 11.70 11.05
CA LEU A 28 -6.17 10.91 10.33
C LEU A 28 -6.29 9.51 10.94
N SER A 29 -7.44 8.89 10.76
CA SER A 29 -7.63 7.50 11.12
C SER A 29 -7.04 6.62 10.03
N VAL A 30 -6.24 5.62 10.42
CA VAL A 30 -5.55 4.74 9.49
C VAL A 30 -5.84 3.29 9.86
N GLY A 31 -6.39 2.54 8.91
CA GLY A 31 -6.66 1.11 9.08
C GLY A 31 -5.66 0.28 8.30
N VAL A 32 -5.43 -0.96 8.74
CA VAL A 32 -4.55 -1.91 8.07
C VAL A 32 -5.35 -3.18 7.80
N VAL A 33 -5.29 -3.65 6.55
CA VAL A 33 -5.88 -4.92 6.14
C VAL A 33 -4.75 -5.85 5.72
N ASN A 34 -4.74 -7.05 6.30
CA ASN A 34 -3.83 -8.11 5.88
C ASN A 34 -4.48 -8.86 4.72
N ALA A 35 -4.04 -8.54 3.51
CA ALA A 35 -4.54 -9.19 2.30
C ALA A 35 -3.77 -10.49 2.06
N ARG A 36 -4.24 -11.57 2.68
CA ARG A 36 -3.54 -12.87 2.63
C ARG A 36 -3.43 -13.46 1.24
N PHE A 37 -4.37 -13.11 0.37
CA PHE A 37 -4.42 -13.67 -0.96
C PHE A 37 -4.51 -12.54 -1.99
N ALA A 38 -3.56 -12.54 -2.92
CA ALA A 38 -3.58 -11.57 -4.00
C ALA A 38 -4.71 -11.85 -5.00
N LYS A 39 -5.11 -13.11 -5.11
CA LYS A 39 -6.20 -13.54 -6.01
C LYS A 39 -7.01 -14.65 -5.35
N PRO A 40 -8.33 -14.50 -5.27
CA PRO A 40 -9.05 -13.28 -5.60
C PRO A 40 -8.87 -12.21 -4.50
N ILE A 41 -8.80 -10.97 -4.90
CA ILE A 41 -8.82 -9.87 -3.94
C ILE A 41 -10.24 -9.79 -3.34
N ASP A 42 -10.33 -9.38 -2.09
CA ASP A 42 -11.63 -9.14 -1.46
C ASP A 42 -12.22 -7.83 -2.00
N ALA A 43 -12.84 -7.94 -3.16
CA ALA A 43 -13.36 -6.78 -3.87
C ALA A 43 -14.47 -6.06 -3.10
N THR A 44 -15.33 -6.81 -2.41
CA THR A 44 -16.42 -6.22 -1.63
C THR A 44 -15.88 -5.33 -0.52
N LEU A 45 -14.92 -5.83 0.24
CA LEU A 45 -14.31 -5.06 1.33
C LEU A 45 -13.55 -3.86 0.80
N LEU A 46 -12.76 -4.05 -0.26
CA LEU A 46 -11.97 -2.98 -0.86
C LEU A 46 -12.85 -1.84 -1.35
N VAL A 47 -13.89 -2.16 -2.10
CA VAL A 47 -14.81 -1.16 -2.64
C VAL A 47 -15.54 -0.42 -1.50
N GLU A 48 -16.01 -1.15 -0.50
CA GLU A 48 -16.68 -0.55 0.65
C GLU A 48 -15.76 0.42 1.38
N GLN A 49 -14.53 0.01 1.67
CA GLN A 49 -13.57 0.88 2.33
C GLN A 49 -13.20 2.10 1.48
N ALA A 50 -13.00 1.89 0.18
CA ALA A 50 -12.58 2.98 -0.71
C ALA A 50 -13.63 4.06 -0.84
N ARG A 51 -14.91 3.71 -0.78
CA ARG A 51 -15.99 4.69 -0.89
C ARG A 51 -16.04 5.68 0.27
N SER A 52 -15.54 5.28 1.43
CA SER A 52 -15.52 6.14 2.61
C SER A 52 -14.13 6.68 2.95
N ALA A 53 -13.08 6.14 2.34
CA ALA A 53 -11.71 6.57 2.61
C ALA A 53 -11.29 7.73 1.70
N LYS A 54 -10.28 8.46 2.15
CA LYS A 54 -9.64 9.51 1.34
C LYS A 54 -8.55 8.94 0.45
N LEU A 55 -7.96 7.81 0.87
CA LEU A 55 -6.84 7.21 0.17
C LEU A 55 -6.77 5.72 0.48
N ILE A 56 -6.47 4.92 -0.53
CA ILE A 56 -6.12 3.52 -0.39
C ILE A 56 -4.64 3.38 -0.70
N VAL A 57 -3.91 2.61 0.10
CA VAL A 57 -2.50 2.33 -0.12
C VAL A 57 -2.31 0.82 -0.14
N THR A 58 -1.65 0.30 -1.16
CA THR A 58 -1.28 -1.11 -1.21
C THR A 58 0.21 -1.27 -0.99
N LEU A 59 0.60 -2.28 -0.20
CA LEU A 59 1.99 -2.58 0.10
C LEU A 59 2.26 -4.05 -0.19
N GLU A 60 3.23 -4.32 -1.06
CA GLU A 60 3.57 -5.70 -1.42
C GLU A 60 5.05 -5.89 -1.73
N ASP A 61 5.52 -7.11 -1.53
CA ASP A 61 6.90 -7.52 -1.86
C ASP A 61 6.96 -8.17 -3.24
N GLY A 62 6.14 -7.73 -4.14
CA GLY A 62 6.11 -8.26 -5.49
C GLY A 62 6.22 -7.15 -6.51
N ALA A 63 6.12 -7.52 -7.76
CA ALA A 63 6.12 -6.55 -8.86
C ALA A 63 4.90 -5.63 -8.75
N VAL A 64 5.12 -4.34 -8.81
CA VAL A 64 4.02 -3.37 -8.77
C VAL A 64 3.13 -3.53 -10.01
N THR A 65 3.75 -3.71 -11.18
CA THR A 65 3.02 -3.94 -12.43
C THR A 65 2.52 -5.38 -12.48
N GLY A 66 1.22 -5.58 -12.59
CA GLY A 66 0.61 -6.91 -12.61
C GLY A 66 0.50 -7.57 -11.24
N GLY A 67 0.88 -6.86 -10.17
CA GLY A 67 0.80 -7.37 -8.81
C GLY A 67 -0.52 -7.03 -8.11
N PHE A 68 -0.50 -7.18 -6.81
CA PHE A 68 -1.67 -6.94 -5.96
C PHE A 68 -2.20 -5.51 -6.07
N GLY A 69 -1.31 -4.52 -6.07
CA GLY A 69 -1.71 -3.12 -6.17
C GLY A 69 -2.41 -2.80 -7.49
N THR A 70 -1.95 -3.40 -8.58
CA THR A 70 -2.61 -3.26 -9.89
C THR A 70 -3.98 -3.89 -9.86
N GLY A 71 -4.12 -5.07 -9.25
CA GLY A 71 -5.43 -5.73 -9.09
C GLY A 71 -6.41 -4.87 -8.29
N ALA A 72 -5.93 -4.23 -7.22
CA ALA A 72 -6.75 -3.33 -6.43
C ALA A 72 -7.22 -2.12 -7.26
N LEU A 73 -6.31 -1.51 -8.01
CA LEU A 73 -6.63 -0.38 -8.87
C LEU A 73 -7.69 -0.77 -9.92
N GLU A 74 -7.52 -1.91 -10.58
CA GLU A 74 -8.47 -2.39 -11.57
C GLU A 74 -9.85 -2.68 -10.95
N THR A 75 -9.88 -3.25 -9.75
CA THR A 75 -11.11 -3.53 -9.02
C THR A 75 -11.88 -2.24 -8.74
N LEU A 76 -11.21 -1.22 -8.23
CA LEU A 76 -11.86 0.06 -7.95
C LEU A 76 -12.36 0.73 -9.23
N ALA A 77 -11.54 0.73 -10.27
CA ALA A 77 -11.92 1.30 -11.56
C ALA A 77 -13.14 0.59 -12.14
N GLY A 78 -13.18 -0.73 -12.07
CA GLY A 78 -14.29 -1.54 -12.56
C GLY A 78 -15.61 -1.29 -11.83
N HIS A 79 -15.55 -0.80 -10.59
CA HIS A 79 -16.73 -0.46 -9.80
C HIS A 79 -17.04 1.04 -9.80
N GLY A 80 -16.32 1.82 -10.62
CA GLY A 80 -16.54 3.26 -10.71
C GLY A 80 -16.10 4.04 -9.49
N VAL A 81 -15.23 3.47 -8.65
CA VAL A 81 -14.73 4.14 -7.46
C VAL A 81 -13.52 4.98 -7.83
N ARG A 82 -13.54 6.26 -7.49
CA ARG A 82 -12.49 7.21 -7.86
C ARG A 82 -11.54 7.58 -6.73
N THR A 83 -11.62 6.92 -5.60
CA THR A 83 -10.71 7.14 -4.48
C THR A 83 -9.27 6.94 -4.95
N PRO A 84 -8.37 7.87 -4.65
CA PRO A 84 -6.96 7.71 -5.03
C PRO A 84 -6.34 6.46 -4.42
N ILE A 85 -5.45 5.85 -5.16
CA ILE A 85 -4.72 4.67 -4.71
C ILE A 85 -3.22 4.88 -4.92
N VAL A 86 -2.43 4.60 -3.89
CA VAL A 86 -0.98 4.60 -3.95
C VAL A 86 -0.50 3.15 -3.86
N ARG A 87 0.34 2.75 -4.77
CA ARG A 87 0.89 1.40 -4.81
C ARG A 87 2.36 1.42 -4.40
N LEU A 88 2.68 0.77 -3.31
CA LEU A 88 4.04 0.62 -2.81
C LEU A 88 4.47 -0.83 -2.98
N GLY A 89 5.54 -1.07 -3.71
CA GLY A 89 6.00 -2.42 -3.97
C GLY A 89 7.35 -2.45 -4.64
N TRP A 90 7.95 -3.64 -4.69
CA TRP A 90 9.22 -3.84 -5.37
C TRP A 90 9.02 -3.80 -6.88
N PRO A 91 10.03 -3.33 -7.63
CA PRO A 91 9.95 -3.38 -9.10
C PRO A 91 10.02 -4.83 -9.60
N ASP A 92 9.57 -5.05 -10.84
CA ASP A 92 9.59 -6.35 -11.51
C ASP A 92 10.97 -6.98 -11.52
N ARG A 93 11.99 -6.16 -11.72
CA ARG A 93 13.35 -6.64 -11.72
C ARG A 93 14.04 -6.20 -10.46
N PHE A 94 14.45 -7.16 -9.73
CA PHE A 94 15.18 -6.96 -8.51
C PHE A 94 16.65 -7.26 -8.77
N VAL A 95 17.47 -6.22 -8.80
CA VAL A 95 18.89 -6.34 -9.04
C VAL A 95 19.64 -5.97 -7.78
N GLY A 96 19.63 -6.84 -6.83
CA GLY A 96 20.37 -6.61 -5.61
C GLY A 96 21.04 -7.89 -5.20
N HIS A 97 22.34 -7.87 -5.11
CA HIS A 97 23.11 -9.00 -4.62
C HIS A 97 23.75 -8.61 -3.32
N ALA A 98 23.70 -9.50 -2.35
CA ALA A 98 24.42 -9.36 -1.09
C ALA A 98 24.10 -8.10 -0.28
N THR A 99 22.94 -7.48 -0.52
CA THR A 99 22.48 -6.31 0.24
C THR A 99 21.32 -6.72 1.13
N ASP A 100 21.22 -6.17 2.33
CA ASP A 100 20.12 -6.50 3.22
C ASP A 100 18.82 -5.90 2.72
N VAL A 101 17.69 -6.46 3.19
CA VAL A 101 16.35 -6.06 2.75
C VAL A 101 16.07 -4.59 3.05
N LYS A 102 16.54 -4.09 4.18
CA LYS A 102 16.32 -2.70 4.58
C LYS A 102 16.97 -1.72 3.60
N THR A 103 18.22 -1.99 3.23
CA THR A 103 18.94 -1.16 2.25
C THR A 103 18.27 -1.21 0.88
N LEU A 104 17.82 -2.39 0.47
CA LEU A 104 17.14 -2.57 -0.81
C LEU A 104 15.81 -1.81 -0.84
N ARG A 105 15.04 -1.87 0.24
CA ARG A 105 13.80 -1.12 0.32
C ARG A 105 14.04 0.38 0.19
N ALA A 106 15.08 0.88 0.86
CA ALA A 106 15.41 2.30 0.77
C ALA A 106 15.80 2.70 -0.65
N ALA A 107 16.52 1.85 -1.38
CA ALA A 107 16.92 2.11 -2.76
C ALA A 107 15.73 2.21 -3.71
N HIS A 108 14.60 1.59 -3.35
CA HIS A 108 13.38 1.58 -4.18
C HIS A 108 12.26 2.43 -3.61
N GLY A 109 12.55 3.34 -2.68
CA GLY A 109 11.55 4.22 -2.10
C GLY A 109 10.66 3.57 -1.06
N LEU A 110 11.10 2.46 -0.47
CA LEU A 110 10.31 1.67 0.47
C LEU A 110 10.86 1.67 1.90
N SER A 111 11.74 2.61 2.24
CA SER A 111 12.07 2.80 3.66
C SER A 111 10.86 3.39 4.39
N PRO A 112 10.75 3.23 5.71
CA PRO A 112 9.61 3.78 6.45
C PRO A 112 9.39 5.27 6.19
N ASP A 113 10.45 6.05 6.17
CA ASP A 113 10.33 7.49 5.95
C ASP A 113 9.93 7.83 4.51
N GLN A 114 10.43 7.08 3.54
CA GLN A 114 10.07 7.27 2.13
C GLN A 114 8.61 6.93 1.88
N MET A 115 8.13 5.82 2.43
CA MET A 115 6.73 5.43 2.31
C MET A 115 5.81 6.47 2.94
N LEU A 116 6.18 6.96 4.12
CA LEU A 116 5.42 8.00 4.81
C LEU A 116 5.34 9.27 3.95
N ALA A 117 6.45 9.70 3.39
CA ALA A 117 6.49 10.89 2.54
C ALA A 117 5.62 10.73 1.29
N THR A 118 5.66 9.56 0.65
CA THR A 118 4.86 9.27 -0.53
C THR A 118 3.37 9.32 -0.22
N VAL A 119 2.95 8.71 0.88
CA VAL A 119 1.55 8.71 1.28
C VAL A 119 1.08 10.10 1.66
N LYS A 120 1.87 10.85 2.42
CA LYS A 120 1.53 12.22 2.80
C LYS A 120 1.37 13.12 1.57
N ALA A 121 2.24 12.96 0.57
CA ALA A 121 2.13 13.72 -0.67
C ALA A 121 0.83 13.42 -1.41
N ALA A 122 0.38 12.18 -1.40
CA ALA A 122 -0.88 11.77 -2.04
C ALA A 122 -2.12 12.32 -1.32
N LEU A 123 -1.99 12.68 -0.05
CA LEU A 123 -3.10 13.23 0.75
C LEU A 123 -3.29 14.74 0.54
N LYS A 124 -2.36 15.37 -0.11
CA LYS A 124 -2.48 16.80 -0.45
C LYS A 124 -3.31 16.94 -1.73
#